data_e21a6842bba61b8b6e9c20fca6d3e71d
#
_entry.id   e21a6842bba61b8b6e9c20fca6d3e71d
#
_cell.length_a   1.000
_cell.length_b   1.000
_cell.length_c   1.000
_cell.angle_alpha   90.00
_cell.angle_beta   90.00
_cell.angle_gamma   90.00
#
_symmetry.space_group_name_H-M   'P 1'
#
loop_
_entity.id
_entity.type
_entity.pdbx_description
1 polymer ?
#
loop_
_entity_poly.entity_id
_entity_poly.type
_entity_poly.pdbx_seq_one_letter_code
_entity_poly.pdbx_strand_id
1 'polypeptide(L)'
;MRAAVRTVEGVFVVDLETEELLDVDAEAPAGDAGPHVELPRVVTTAASGSTVVAVVDRRPPLAVSHDAGRTWREAGGGLPAGAAVAIDEDNPDRIVYAARNRLYLSEDGGRFWRSLAPELPAIDAVAFLS
;
A
#
# COMPACT_ATOMS: atom_id res chain seq x y z
N MET A 1 5.27 -0.04 14.15
CA MET A 1 4.88 0.26 12.75
C MET A 1 3.37 0.14 12.63
N ARG A 2 2.71 1.25 12.33
CA ARG A 2 1.25 1.33 12.30
C ARG A 2 0.78 1.96 11.01
N ALA A 3 -0.42 1.60 10.57
CA ALA A 3 -1.06 2.19 9.40
C ALA A 3 -2.49 2.61 9.72
N ALA A 4 -2.90 3.74 9.16
CA ALA A 4 -4.29 4.15 9.13
C ALA A 4 -4.92 3.60 7.85
N VAL A 5 -6.09 3.00 7.98
CA VAL A 5 -6.76 2.32 6.89
C VAL A 5 -8.17 2.87 6.77
N ARG A 6 -8.48 3.51 5.65
CA ARG A 6 -9.83 4.01 5.39
C ARG A 6 -10.64 2.94 4.68
N THR A 7 -11.80 2.66 5.24
CA THR A 7 -12.73 1.67 4.70
C THR A 7 -14.12 2.27 4.51
N VAL A 8 -15.01 1.51 3.90
CA VAL A 8 -16.42 1.92 3.72
C VAL A 8 -17.16 2.09 5.05
N GLU A 9 -16.64 1.55 6.15
CA GLU A 9 -17.26 1.63 7.48
C GLU A 9 -16.49 2.50 8.47
N GLY A 10 -15.48 3.23 8.03
CA GLY A 10 -14.67 4.11 8.87
C GLY A 10 -13.18 3.86 8.76
N VAL A 11 -12.42 4.51 9.64
CA VAL A 11 -10.96 4.43 9.64
C VAL A 11 -10.48 3.60 10.81
N PHE A 12 -9.61 2.65 10.53
CA PHE A 12 -9.00 1.76 11.51
C PHE A 12 -7.50 2.01 11.58
N VAL A 13 -6.90 1.76 12.74
CA VAL A 13 -5.45 1.73 12.90
C VAL A 13 -5.02 0.29 13.17
N VAL A 14 -4.05 -0.17 12.40
CA VAL A 14 -3.54 -1.54 12.48
C VAL A 14 -2.05 -1.51 12.79
N ASP A 15 -1.61 -2.32 13.75
CA ASP A 15 -0.19 -2.57 13.97
C ASP A 15 0.28 -3.60 12.94
N LEU A 16 1.23 -3.20 12.11
CA LEU A 16 1.68 -4.04 11.00
C LEU A 16 2.64 -5.16 11.42
N GLU A 17 3.25 -5.05 12.60
CA GLU A 17 4.14 -6.09 13.13
C GLU A 17 3.35 -7.15 13.90
N THR A 18 2.47 -6.73 14.80
CA THR A 18 1.66 -7.65 15.60
C THR A 18 0.40 -8.10 14.88
N GLU A 19 0.03 -7.42 13.80
CA GLU A 19 -1.21 -7.65 13.05
C GLU A 19 -2.47 -7.44 13.88
N GLU A 20 -2.39 -6.50 14.85
CA GLU A 20 -3.51 -6.19 15.72
C GLU A 20 -4.25 -4.93 15.26
N LEU A 21 -5.56 -4.98 15.42
CA LEU A 21 -6.41 -3.80 15.23
C LEU A 21 -6.34 -2.96 16.51
N LEU A 22 -5.74 -1.77 16.42
CA LEU A 22 -5.46 -0.94 17.59
C LEU A 22 -6.55 0.08 17.88
N ASP A 23 -7.19 0.62 16.85
CA ASP A 23 -8.17 1.69 16.99
C ASP A 23 -9.21 1.59 15.90
N VAL A 24 -10.40 2.07 16.23
CA VAL A 24 -11.52 2.24 15.29
C VAL A 24 -11.94 3.71 15.35
N ASP A 25 -12.57 4.23 14.28
CA ASP A 25 -13.01 5.63 14.20
C ASP A 25 -11.86 6.64 14.29
N ALA A 26 -10.65 6.24 13.85
CA ALA A 26 -9.51 7.13 13.77
C ALA A 26 -9.70 8.20 12.69
N GLU A 27 -8.82 9.22 12.68
CA GLU A 27 -8.82 10.21 11.61
C GLU A 27 -8.43 9.59 10.28
N ALA A 28 -9.11 10.01 9.22
CA ALA A 28 -8.80 9.55 7.87
C ALA A 28 -7.36 9.92 7.50
N PRO A 29 -6.62 9.03 6.82
CA PRO A 29 -5.29 9.37 6.33
C PRO A 29 -5.38 10.54 5.36
N ALA A 30 -4.38 11.44 5.41
CA ALA A 30 -4.29 12.53 4.46
C ALA A 30 -4.17 11.95 3.06
N GLY A 31 -5.17 12.23 2.24
CA GLY A 31 -5.23 11.69 0.89
C GLY A 31 -4.41 12.52 -0.08
N ASP A 32 -3.11 12.32 -0.09
CA ASP A 32 -2.27 12.89 -1.14
C ASP A 32 -2.35 12.00 -2.37
N ALA A 33 -2.67 12.61 -3.50
CA ALA A 33 -2.51 11.91 -4.76
C ALA A 33 -1.03 11.60 -4.96
N GLY A 34 -0.70 10.36 -5.26
CA GLY A 34 0.66 9.97 -5.58
C GLY A 34 1.14 10.62 -6.90
N PRO A 35 2.41 10.43 -7.27
CA PRO A 35 2.96 11.01 -8.47
C PRO A 35 2.27 10.51 -9.73
N HIS A 36 2.25 11.34 -10.77
CA HIS A 36 1.83 10.89 -12.08
C HIS A 36 2.88 9.92 -12.65
N VAL A 37 2.43 8.80 -13.18
CA VAL A 37 3.29 7.72 -13.68
C VAL A 37 2.87 7.36 -15.09
N GLU A 38 3.84 7.27 -15.99
CA GLU A 38 3.66 6.94 -17.41
C GLU A 38 3.58 5.43 -17.63
N LEU A 39 2.65 4.77 -16.95
CA LEU A 39 2.36 3.36 -17.14
C LEU A 39 0.91 3.17 -17.56
N PRO A 40 0.58 2.13 -18.35
CA PRO A 40 -0.80 1.85 -18.68
C PRO A 40 -1.57 1.32 -17.45
N ARG A 41 -2.86 1.66 -17.38
CA ARG A 41 -3.82 1.13 -16.38
C ARG A 41 -3.46 1.42 -14.93
N VAL A 42 -2.83 2.56 -14.65
CA VAL A 42 -2.51 2.94 -13.28
C VAL A 42 -3.80 3.28 -12.52
N VAL A 43 -3.95 2.65 -11.35
CA VAL A 43 -5.07 2.90 -10.43
C VAL A 43 -4.67 3.97 -9.42
N THR A 44 -3.51 3.81 -8.79
CA THR A 44 -2.97 4.76 -7.81
C THR A 44 -1.46 4.57 -7.69
N THR A 45 -0.79 5.55 -7.09
CA THR A 45 0.66 5.52 -6.89
C THR A 45 1.03 6.01 -5.50
N ALA A 46 2.23 5.65 -5.05
CA ALA A 46 2.86 6.19 -3.86
C ALA A 46 4.36 6.34 -4.11
N ALA A 47 4.99 7.29 -3.44
CA ALA A 47 6.43 7.51 -3.57
C ALA A 47 7.05 7.88 -2.23
N SER A 48 8.30 7.45 -2.03
CA SER A 48 9.15 7.87 -0.93
C SER A 48 10.59 7.88 -1.43
N GLY A 49 11.21 9.07 -1.48
CA GLY A 49 12.51 9.22 -2.12
C GLY A 49 12.46 8.83 -3.60
N SER A 50 13.36 7.97 -4.03
CA SER A 50 13.38 7.45 -5.40
C SER A 50 12.57 6.18 -5.59
N THR A 51 11.94 5.66 -4.53
CA THR A 51 11.05 4.51 -4.62
C THR A 51 9.64 4.95 -4.99
N VAL A 52 9.10 4.39 -6.06
CA VAL A 52 7.74 4.65 -6.54
C VAL A 52 7.05 3.32 -6.72
N VAL A 53 5.83 3.21 -6.21
CA VAL A 53 5.00 2.02 -6.40
C VAL A 53 3.71 2.43 -7.10
N ALA A 54 3.37 1.72 -8.16
CA ALA A 54 2.12 1.91 -8.87
C ALA A 54 1.25 0.67 -8.70
N VAL A 55 -0.01 0.88 -8.35
CA VAL A 55 -1.04 -0.15 -8.45
C VAL A 55 -1.61 -0.08 -9.84
N VAL A 56 -1.60 -1.19 -10.54
CA VAL A 56 -2.07 -1.26 -11.93
C VAL A 56 -3.20 -2.27 -12.06
N ASP A 57 -4.12 -2.00 -12.99
CA ASP A 57 -5.24 -2.90 -13.26
C ASP A 57 -4.83 -3.98 -14.26
N ARG A 58 -3.93 -4.83 -13.80
CA ARG A 58 -3.44 -6.01 -14.54
C ARG A 58 -2.75 -6.97 -13.56
N ARG A 59 -2.24 -8.08 -14.05
CA ARG A 59 -1.49 -9.04 -13.23
C ARG A 59 -0.02 -9.09 -13.69
N PRO A 60 0.94 -9.03 -12.75
CA PRO A 60 0.78 -8.76 -11.31
C PRO A 60 0.29 -7.33 -11.07
N PRO A 61 -0.35 -7.05 -9.92
CA PRO A 61 -1.03 -5.77 -9.72
C PRO A 61 -0.12 -4.60 -9.37
N LEU A 62 1.15 -4.82 -9.17
CA LEU A 62 2.08 -3.78 -8.72
C LEU A 62 3.26 -3.63 -9.68
N ALA A 63 3.73 -2.40 -9.80
CA ALA A 63 5.00 -2.08 -10.45
C ALA A 63 5.82 -1.22 -9.49
N VAL A 64 7.09 -1.57 -9.29
CA VAL A 64 7.99 -0.90 -8.36
C VAL A 64 9.19 -0.33 -9.11
N SER A 65 9.50 0.92 -8.84
CA SER A 65 10.71 1.60 -9.32
C SER A 65 11.54 2.06 -8.14
N HIS A 66 12.85 1.90 -8.22
CA HIS A 66 13.80 2.42 -7.23
C HIS A 66 14.64 3.56 -7.78
N ASP A 67 14.35 4.03 -9.00
CA ASP A 67 15.06 5.07 -9.69
C ASP A 67 14.15 6.21 -10.19
N ALA A 68 13.17 6.55 -9.36
CA ALA A 68 12.21 7.63 -9.59
C ALA A 68 11.36 7.45 -10.87
N GLY A 69 11.03 6.19 -11.19
CA GLY A 69 10.15 5.88 -12.32
C GLY A 69 10.86 5.70 -13.66
N ARG A 70 12.18 5.62 -13.67
CA ARG A 70 12.94 5.40 -14.92
C ARG A 70 12.87 3.95 -15.37
N THR A 71 13.00 3.02 -14.44
CA THR A 71 12.87 1.59 -14.71
C THR A 71 11.89 0.97 -13.74
N TRP A 72 11.15 -0.04 -14.18
CA TRP A 72 10.07 -0.66 -13.42
C TRP A 72 10.24 -2.16 -13.35
N ARG A 73 9.88 -2.72 -12.21
CA ARG A 73 9.83 -4.16 -11.97
C ARG A 73 8.40 -4.53 -11.57
N GLU A 74 7.87 -5.57 -12.16
CA GLU A 74 6.59 -6.12 -11.74
C GLU A 74 6.71 -6.73 -10.34
N ALA A 75 5.71 -6.55 -9.50
CA ALA A 75 5.71 -7.01 -8.12
C ALA A 75 4.31 -7.47 -7.70
N GLY A 76 4.24 -8.23 -6.60
CA GLY A 76 2.97 -8.68 -6.05
C GLY A 76 2.34 -9.82 -6.82
N GLY A 77 3.15 -10.70 -7.41
CA GLY A 77 2.64 -11.89 -8.09
C GLY A 77 1.78 -12.74 -7.15
N GLY A 78 0.59 -13.11 -7.58
CA GLY A 78 -0.37 -13.86 -6.78
C GLY A 78 -1.26 -13.01 -5.87
N LEU A 79 -1.02 -11.71 -5.74
CA LEU A 79 -1.88 -10.82 -4.96
C LEU A 79 -3.14 -10.45 -5.76
N PRO A 80 -4.27 -10.23 -5.07
CA PRO A 80 -5.48 -9.76 -5.74
C PRO A 80 -5.36 -8.32 -6.20
N ALA A 81 -6.23 -7.91 -7.11
CA ALA A 81 -6.32 -6.53 -7.56
C ALA A 81 -6.65 -5.62 -6.37
N GLY A 82 -5.95 -4.51 -6.25
CA GLY A 82 -6.08 -3.61 -5.11
C GLY A 82 -6.40 -2.18 -5.48
N ALA A 83 -6.60 -1.38 -4.43
CA ALA A 83 -7.05 -0.01 -4.57
C ALA A 83 -6.14 1.01 -3.90
N ALA A 84 -5.22 0.59 -3.03
CA ALA A 84 -4.41 1.51 -2.25
C ALA A 84 -3.02 0.95 -1.97
N VAL A 85 -2.05 1.84 -1.85
CA VAL A 85 -0.67 1.49 -1.52
C VAL A 85 -0.04 2.66 -0.76
N ALA A 86 0.87 2.35 0.16
CA ALA A 86 1.65 3.36 0.86
C ALA A 86 3.07 2.86 1.07
N ILE A 87 4.00 3.81 1.13
CA ILE A 87 5.42 3.54 1.39
C ILE A 87 5.79 4.28 2.68
N ASP A 88 6.55 3.61 3.55
CA ASP A 88 7.04 4.23 4.77
C ASP A 88 8.11 5.28 4.44
N GLU A 89 7.90 6.51 4.88
CA GLU A 89 8.85 7.61 4.64
C GLU A 89 10.21 7.36 5.30
N ASP A 90 10.21 6.69 6.44
CA ASP A 90 11.43 6.40 7.18
C ASP A 90 12.19 5.19 6.65
N ASN A 91 11.51 4.31 5.91
CA ASN A 91 12.11 3.13 5.33
C ASN A 91 11.39 2.73 4.04
N PRO A 92 11.88 3.19 2.87
CA PRO A 92 11.22 2.91 1.58
C PRO A 92 11.11 1.45 1.19
N ASP A 93 11.81 0.54 1.88
CA ASP A 93 11.64 -0.90 1.66
C ASP A 93 10.33 -1.43 2.25
N ARG A 94 9.71 -0.67 3.17
CA ARG A 94 8.41 -1.03 3.74
C ARG A 94 7.28 -0.47 2.90
N ILE A 95 6.49 -1.38 2.35
CA ILE A 95 5.36 -1.04 1.48
C ILE A 95 4.14 -1.79 1.99
N VAL A 96 3.02 -1.09 2.17
CA VAL A 96 1.74 -1.70 2.49
C VAL A 96 0.80 -1.56 1.31
N TYR A 97 0.17 -2.65 0.93
CA TYR A 97 -0.76 -2.75 -0.19
C TYR A 97 -2.12 -3.21 0.33
N ALA A 98 -3.16 -2.54 -0.08
CA ALA A 98 -4.52 -2.88 0.32
C ALA A 98 -5.31 -3.40 -0.88
N ALA A 99 -5.83 -4.61 -0.77
CA ALA A 99 -6.65 -5.23 -1.78
C ALA A 99 -7.94 -5.73 -1.14
N ARG A 100 -9.06 -5.23 -1.59
CA ARG A 100 -10.40 -5.56 -1.08
C ARG A 100 -10.52 -5.26 0.43
N ASN A 101 -10.37 -6.27 1.28
CA ASN A 101 -10.57 -6.16 2.73
C ASN A 101 -9.34 -6.57 3.53
N ARG A 102 -8.17 -6.66 2.90
CA ARG A 102 -6.97 -7.17 3.54
C ARG A 102 -5.74 -6.35 3.19
N LEU A 103 -4.82 -6.27 4.16
CA LEU A 103 -3.53 -5.64 3.97
C LEU A 103 -2.45 -6.66 3.66
N TYR A 104 -1.50 -6.27 2.84
CA TYR A 104 -0.30 -7.04 2.51
C TYR A 104 0.90 -6.15 2.77
N LEU A 105 1.92 -6.68 3.44
CA LEU A 105 3.13 -5.94 3.81
C LEU A 105 4.35 -6.54 3.15
N SER A 106 5.19 -5.69 2.56
CA SER A 106 6.53 -6.02 2.13
C SER A 106 7.54 -5.21 2.94
N GLU A 107 8.64 -5.83 3.33
CA GLU A 107 9.73 -5.18 4.05
C GLU A 107 11.05 -5.20 3.25
N ASP A 108 11.00 -5.62 1.99
CA ASP A 108 12.15 -5.79 1.12
C ASP A 108 11.98 -5.14 -0.25
N GLY A 109 11.29 -4.01 -0.29
CA GLY A 109 11.12 -3.25 -1.53
C GLY A 109 10.11 -3.85 -2.50
N GLY A 110 9.20 -4.68 -2.02
CA GLY A 110 8.16 -5.28 -2.84
C GLY A 110 8.49 -6.63 -3.44
N ARG A 111 9.55 -7.27 -3.00
CA ARG A 111 9.95 -8.60 -3.50
C ARG A 111 9.10 -9.71 -2.91
N PHE A 112 8.93 -9.71 -1.59
CA PHE A 112 8.11 -10.68 -0.88
C PHE A 112 7.01 -9.95 -0.12
N TRP A 113 5.83 -10.58 -0.04
CA TRP A 113 4.64 -10.02 0.56
C TRP A 113 4.05 -11.02 1.53
N ARG A 114 3.60 -10.53 2.69
CA ARG A 114 2.81 -11.36 3.61
C ARG A 114 1.44 -10.71 3.80
N SER A 115 0.40 -11.53 3.82
CA SER A 115 -0.93 -11.07 4.16
C SER A 115 -1.05 -10.89 5.68
N LEU A 116 -1.68 -9.81 6.11
CA LEU A 116 -1.94 -9.57 7.53
C LEU A 116 -3.26 -10.22 7.95
N ALA A 117 -3.32 -10.68 9.20
CA ALA A 117 -4.45 -11.45 9.70
C ALA A 117 -5.79 -10.69 9.72
N PRO A 118 -5.86 -9.38 10.10
CA PRO A 118 -7.14 -8.70 10.17
C PRO A 118 -7.86 -8.65 8.84
N GLU A 119 -9.15 -9.01 8.85
CA GLU A 119 -10.07 -8.74 7.76
C GLU A 119 -10.83 -7.47 8.12
N LEU A 120 -10.84 -6.52 7.19
CA LEU A 120 -11.44 -5.22 7.38
C LEU A 120 -12.60 -5.03 6.42
N PRO A 121 -13.47 -4.03 6.62
CA PRO A 121 -14.38 -3.63 5.55
C PRO A 121 -13.60 -3.23 4.30
N ALA A 122 -14.26 -3.12 3.15
CA ALA A 122 -13.59 -2.78 1.90
C ALA A 122 -12.74 -1.52 2.04
N ILE A 123 -11.45 -1.63 1.68
CA ILE A 123 -10.44 -0.60 1.91
C ILE A 123 -10.30 0.26 0.66
N ASP A 124 -10.24 1.58 0.84
CA ASP A 124 -10.01 2.52 -0.26
C ASP A 124 -8.79 3.44 -0.09
N ALA A 125 -8.18 3.47 1.09
CA ALA A 125 -6.95 4.21 1.31
C ALA A 125 -6.16 3.63 2.47
N VAL A 126 -4.84 3.79 2.43
CA VAL A 126 -3.93 3.35 3.49
C VAL A 126 -2.76 4.33 3.58
N ALA A 127 -2.27 4.57 4.81
CA ALA A 127 -1.09 5.40 5.04
C ALA A 127 -0.34 4.90 6.27
N PHE A 128 0.99 4.96 6.21
CA PHE A 128 1.80 4.72 7.41
C PHE A 128 1.61 5.85 8.41
N LEU A 129 1.62 5.52 9.69
CA LEU A 129 1.61 6.48 10.79
C LEU A 129 3.01 6.57 11.39
N SER A 130 3.43 7.79 11.64
CA SER A 130 4.70 8.07 12.31
C SER A 130 4.59 7.99 13.82
#